data_c3593c7a6c36cc56dda51cea369262e2
#
_entry.id   c3593c7a6c36cc56dda51cea369262e2
#
_cell.length_a   1.000
_cell.length_b   1.000
_cell.length_c   1.000
_cell.angle_alpha   90.00
_cell.angle_beta   90.00
_cell.angle_gamma   90.00
#
_symmetry.space_group_name_H-M   'P 1'
#
loop_
_entity.id
_entity.type
_entity.pdbx_description
1 polymer ?
#
loop_
_entity_poly.entity_id
_entity_poly.type
_entity_poly.pdbx_seq_one_letter_code
_entity_poly.pdbx_strand_id
1 'polypeptide(L)'
;MHAFMARPERKHPGLAAFLASALLMLSSVGLAAENDSVPRTADGKPDFNGIWQAIGSAHWNIEPRAADFGPVVELGAIGAIPGSLGIVEGGLIPYTAEARAKQQENRADWLALDPVVKCYMPGIPRATYLPFPFQIIQSPDHVVMAYEFASASRIVYMDRPDFEAPIFSWMGHSRGRIEGDSLVIDVSDQVPDTWLDHAGNHHSDALRVTERYTHLGPNTLMYEATLEDPNVYSSAWTLKLPLYRRLDENMQLLEYKCVEFTEELIYGHLRKGANTE
;
A
#
# COMPACT_ATOMS: atom_id res chain seq x y z
N MET A 1 -24.50 69.78 57.48
CA MET A 1 -25.95 69.84 57.22
C MET A 1 -26.17 69.35 55.83
N HIS A 2 -26.30 68.05 55.68
CA HIS A 2 -26.79 67.44 54.42
C HIS A 2 -27.68 66.22 54.77
N ALA A 3 -28.93 66.31 54.40
CA ALA A 3 -29.96 65.31 54.66
C ALA A 3 -29.75 64.10 53.80
N PHE A 4 -29.79 62.89 54.38
CA PHE A 4 -29.85 61.59 53.70
C PHE A 4 -31.30 61.26 53.40
N MET A 5 -31.67 61.19 52.09
CA MET A 5 -32.94 60.71 51.67
C MET A 5 -32.85 59.18 51.40
N ALA A 6 -33.64 58.40 52.10
CA ALA A 6 -33.83 56.97 51.92
C ALA A 6 -34.61 56.68 50.62
N ARG A 7 -34.16 55.76 49.82
CA ARG A 7 -34.87 55.20 48.66
C ARG A 7 -35.65 53.95 49.08
N PRO A 8 -36.87 53.73 48.57
CA PRO A 8 -37.65 52.55 48.89
C PRO A 8 -37.18 51.33 48.07
N GLU A 9 -37.20 50.16 48.74
CA GLU A 9 -36.96 48.83 48.13
C GLU A 9 -38.04 48.48 47.16
N ARG A 10 -37.69 48.15 45.95
CA ARG A 10 -38.54 47.45 44.94
C ARG A 10 -38.41 45.94 45.11
N LYS A 11 -39.50 45.30 45.56
CA LYS A 11 -39.66 43.87 45.53
C LYS A 11 -39.88 43.44 44.08
N HIS A 12 -39.03 42.59 43.52
CA HIS A 12 -39.25 41.93 42.25
C HIS A 12 -39.88 40.57 42.53
N PRO A 13 -41.06 40.26 42.03
CA PRO A 13 -41.61 38.89 41.98
C PRO A 13 -41.19 38.20 40.69
N GLY A 14 -40.78 36.95 40.76
CA GLY A 14 -40.86 36.02 39.64
C GLY A 14 -39.62 35.67 38.91
N LEU A 15 -38.68 34.96 39.55
CA LEU A 15 -37.56 34.27 38.91
C LEU A 15 -37.69 32.74 39.15
N ALA A 16 -38.87 32.16 38.91
CA ALA A 16 -39.11 30.73 39.14
C ALA A 16 -39.79 30.02 37.99
N ALA A 17 -39.90 30.64 36.81
CA ALA A 17 -40.64 30.02 35.67
C ALA A 17 -39.87 29.87 34.38
N PHE A 18 -38.55 30.00 34.33
CA PHE A 18 -37.75 29.87 33.10
C PHE A 18 -36.71 28.74 33.11
N LEU A 19 -36.72 27.82 34.08
CA LEU A 19 -35.77 26.71 34.16
C LEU A 19 -36.32 25.33 33.70
N ALA A 20 -37.54 25.29 33.18
CA ALA A 20 -38.20 24.02 32.79
C ALA A 20 -38.25 23.75 31.28
N SER A 21 -37.75 24.63 30.39
CA SER A 21 -37.86 24.46 28.93
C SER A 21 -36.55 24.29 28.17
N ALA A 22 -35.38 24.17 28.85
CA ALA A 22 -34.08 24.02 28.20
C ALA A 22 -33.53 22.59 28.19
N LEU A 23 -34.33 21.58 28.54
CA LEU A 23 -33.85 20.21 28.71
C LEU A 23 -34.41 19.19 27.71
N LEU A 24 -34.84 19.61 26.51
CA LEU A 24 -35.45 18.70 25.51
C LEU A 24 -34.95 18.90 24.09
N MET A 25 -33.75 19.41 23.89
CA MET A 25 -33.06 19.42 22.59
C MET A 25 -31.66 18.85 22.70
N LEU A 26 -31.44 17.72 23.40
CA LEU A 26 -30.36 16.79 23.04
C LEU A 26 -30.90 15.96 21.87
N SER A 27 -30.89 16.57 20.72
CA SER A 27 -30.91 15.82 19.45
C SER A 27 -29.74 14.88 19.51
N SER A 28 -30.01 13.60 19.67
CA SER A 28 -29.08 12.52 19.42
C SER A 28 -28.52 12.72 18.01
N VAL A 29 -27.34 13.35 17.89
CA VAL A 29 -26.48 13.12 16.76
C VAL A 29 -26.11 11.65 16.90
N GLY A 30 -26.94 10.79 16.32
CA GLY A 30 -26.57 9.42 16.07
C GLY A 30 -25.34 9.50 15.19
N LEU A 31 -24.15 9.31 15.78
CA LEU A 31 -23.05 8.78 15.01
C LEU A 31 -23.62 7.50 14.39
N ALA A 32 -23.90 7.54 13.09
CA ALA A 32 -24.07 6.31 12.34
C ALA A 32 -22.80 5.53 12.62
N ALA A 33 -22.90 4.45 13.40
CA ALA A 33 -21.84 3.46 13.50
C ALA A 33 -21.63 3.03 12.06
N GLU A 34 -20.48 3.39 11.50
CA GLU A 34 -20.04 2.87 10.21
C GLU A 34 -20.14 1.35 10.37
N ASN A 35 -20.88 0.73 9.47
CA ASN A 35 -21.18 -0.69 9.59
C ASN A 35 -19.85 -1.42 9.29
N ASP A 36 -19.09 -1.77 10.34
CA ASP A 36 -17.80 -2.47 10.28
C ASP A 36 -17.90 -3.91 9.72
N SER A 37 -19.06 -4.26 9.16
CA SER A 37 -19.26 -5.58 8.59
C SER A 37 -18.42 -5.74 7.31
N VAL A 38 -17.73 -6.87 7.22
CA VAL A 38 -17.03 -7.29 6.00
C VAL A 38 -18.01 -7.32 4.81
N PRO A 39 -17.74 -6.58 3.72
CA PRO A 39 -18.56 -6.64 2.52
C PRO A 39 -18.68 -8.06 1.99
N ARG A 40 -19.85 -8.42 1.43
CA ARG A 40 -20.13 -9.76 0.91
C ARG A 40 -20.59 -9.71 -0.53
N THR A 41 -20.15 -10.65 -1.32
CA THR A 41 -20.68 -10.95 -2.65
C THR A 41 -22.08 -11.57 -2.55
N ALA A 42 -22.77 -11.68 -3.67
CA ALA A 42 -24.13 -12.27 -3.70
C ALA A 42 -24.19 -13.73 -3.21
N ASP A 43 -23.08 -14.47 -3.32
CA ASP A 43 -22.93 -15.84 -2.81
C ASP A 43 -22.41 -15.90 -1.36
N GLY A 44 -22.30 -14.76 -0.68
CA GLY A 44 -21.96 -14.66 0.74
C GLY A 44 -20.47 -14.71 1.06
N LYS A 45 -19.58 -14.82 0.06
CA LYS A 45 -18.14 -14.75 0.25
C LYS A 45 -17.68 -13.32 0.56
N PRO A 46 -16.52 -13.10 1.19
CA PRO A 46 -15.94 -11.75 1.35
C PRO A 46 -15.77 -11.09 -0.03
N ASP A 47 -16.14 -9.83 -0.13
CA ASP A 47 -16.10 -9.05 -1.38
C ASP A 47 -14.88 -8.14 -1.42
N PHE A 48 -13.87 -8.51 -2.22
CA PHE A 48 -12.64 -7.75 -2.44
C PHE A 48 -12.72 -6.83 -3.66
N ASN A 49 -13.83 -6.86 -4.44
CA ASN A 49 -13.99 -6.02 -5.62
C ASN A 49 -13.73 -4.55 -5.31
N GLY A 50 -13.05 -3.86 -6.21
CA GLY A 50 -12.81 -2.42 -6.11
C GLY A 50 -11.43 -2.02 -6.58
N ILE A 51 -11.18 -0.71 -6.53
CA ILE A 51 -9.87 -0.12 -6.82
C ILE A 51 -9.21 0.20 -5.49
N TRP A 52 -8.01 -0.32 -5.30
CA TRP A 52 -7.24 -0.25 -4.06
C TRP A 52 -5.89 0.41 -4.30
N GLN A 53 -5.34 1.02 -3.27
CA GLN A 53 -4.04 1.68 -3.34
C GLN A 53 -3.31 1.60 -2.00
N ALA A 54 -2.02 1.30 -2.03
CA ALA A 54 -1.11 1.53 -0.92
C ALA A 54 -0.71 3.00 -0.86
N ILE A 55 -0.65 3.56 0.35
CA ILE A 55 -0.15 4.92 0.57
C ILE A 55 1.11 4.81 1.42
N GLY A 56 2.24 5.22 0.87
CA GLY A 56 3.51 5.16 1.58
C GLY A 56 4.72 5.20 0.66
N SER A 57 5.87 4.91 1.23
CA SER A 57 7.17 4.96 0.55
C SER A 57 7.87 3.60 0.46
N ALA A 58 7.10 2.51 0.58
CA ALA A 58 7.62 1.14 0.52
C ALA A 58 8.33 0.82 -0.81
N HIS A 59 7.86 1.42 -1.92
CA HIS A 59 8.49 1.27 -3.23
C HIS A 59 9.95 1.79 -3.28
N TRP A 60 10.32 2.72 -2.38
CA TRP A 60 11.70 3.16 -2.24
C TRP A 60 12.55 2.17 -1.44
N ASN A 61 12.03 1.69 -0.33
CA ASN A 61 12.66 0.67 0.50
C ASN A 61 11.62 0.09 1.47
N ILE A 62 11.46 -1.22 1.48
CA ILE A 62 10.58 -1.92 2.41
C ILE A 62 11.17 -2.05 3.82
N GLU A 63 12.50 -1.95 3.99
CA GLU A 63 13.16 -1.86 5.30
C GLU A 63 13.10 -0.43 5.86
N PRO A 64 13.26 -0.22 7.19
CA PRO A 64 13.37 1.10 7.80
C PRO A 64 14.52 1.92 7.24
N ARG A 65 14.31 3.22 7.04
CA ARG A 65 15.35 4.12 6.54
C ARG A 65 15.17 5.56 6.99
N ALA A 66 16.26 6.31 7.05
CA ALA A 66 16.23 7.77 7.15
C ALA A 66 15.80 8.39 5.80
N ALA A 67 15.40 9.66 5.84
CA ALA A 67 15.27 10.45 4.62
C ALA A 67 16.63 10.63 3.94
N ASP A 68 16.64 10.70 2.62
CA ASP A 68 17.86 10.82 1.81
C ASP A 68 17.63 11.74 0.60
N PHE A 69 18.72 12.13 -0.04
CA PHE A 69 18.64 12.84 -1.30
C PHE A 69 18.08 11.95 -2.40
N GLY A 70 17.24 12.51 -3.24
CA GLY A 70 16.86 11.85 -4.48
C GLY A 70 18.00 11.83 -5.50
N PRO A 71 17.84 11.11 -6.61
CA PRO A 71 18.87 10.98 -7.65
C PRO A 71 19.23 12.33 -8.29
N VAL A 72 18.34 13.31 -8.22
CA VAL A 72 18.53 14.67 -8.73
C VAL A 72 18.39 15.68 -7.60
N VAL A 73 19.53 16.08 -7.03
CA VAL A 73 19.58 16.97 -5.84
C VAL A 73 18.97 18.36 -6.13
N GLU A 74 19.07 18.82 -7.36
CA GLU A 74 18.55 20.11 -7.83
C GLU A 74 17.01 20.22 -7.74
N LEU A 75 16.30 19.10 -7.71
CA LEU A 75 14.85 19.08 -7.47
C LEU A 75 14.48 19.42 -6.02
N GLY A 76 15.44 19.46 -5.11
CA GLY A 76 15.21 19.80 -3.70
C GLY A 76 14.21 18.83 -3.04
N ALA A 77 13.28 19.38 -2.26
CA ALA A 77 12.32 18.59 -1.49
C ALA A 77 11.38 17.72 -2.35
N ILE A 78 11.10 18.12 -3.59
CA ILE A 78 10.23 17.36 -4.50
C ILE A 78 10.89 16.05 -4.92
N GLY A 79 12.20 16.06 -5.12
CA GLY A 79 12.99 14.89 -5.49
C GLY A 79 13.52 14.08 -4.31
N ALA A 80 13.31 14.53 -3.06
CA ALA A 80 13.84 13.87 -1.88
C ALA A 80 13.19 12.50 -1.63
N ILE A 81 13.97 11.56 -1.14
CA ILE A 81 13.49 10.24 -0.73
C ILE A 81 13.02 10.33 0.74
N PRO A 82 11.73 10.15 1.04
CA PRO A 82 11.22 10.29 2.40
C PRO A 82 11.71 9.17 3.31
N GLY A 83 11.91 9.46 4.60
CA GLY A 83 12.15 8.45 5.64
C GLY A 83 10.94 7.53 5.81
N SER A 84 11.18 6.31 6.31
CA SER A 84 10.15 5.31 6.54
C SER A 84 10.51 4.42 7.73
N LEU A 85 9.49 3.94 8.45
CA LEU A 85 9.64 2.88 9.44
C LEU A 85 9.76 1.48 8.79
N GLY A 86 9.59 1.42 7.45
CA GLY A 86 9.53 0.16 6.72
C GLY A 86 8.19 -0.56 6.89
N ILE A 87 8.04 -1.66 6.18
CA ILE A 87 6.85 -2.53 6.21
C ILE A 87 7.20 -3.98 6.53
N VAL A 88 8.48 -4.29 6.74
CA VAL A 88 8.98 -5.62 7.12
C VAL A 88 8.72 -5.84 8.60
N GLU A 89 8.04 -6.93 8.96
CA GLU A 89 7.86 -7.33 10.36
C GLU A 89 9.23 -7.67 10.97
N GLY A 90 9.52 -7.09 12.14
CA GLY A 90 10.86 -7.20 12.74
C GLY A 90 11.89 -6.23 12.15
N GLY A 91 11.54 -5.48 11.11
CA GLY A 91 12.32 -4.36 10.58
C GLY A 91 13.29 -4.71 9.47
N LEU A 92 13.94 -5.87 9.48
CA LEU A 92 14.97 -6.23 8.51
C LEU A 92 14.66 -7.56 7.81
N ILE A 93 14.99 -7.61 6.52
CA ILE A 93 14.93 -8.84 5.74
C ILE A 93 16.05 -9.79 6.20
N PRO A 94 15.75 -11.05 6.50
CA PRO A 94 16.74 -12.02 6.97
C PRO A 94 17.60 -12.59 5.81
N TYR A 95 18.34 -11.72 5.13
CA TYR A 95 19.25 -12.11 4.06
C TYR A 95 20.37 -13.04 4.53
N THR A 96 20.79 -13.94 3.64
CA THR A 96 22.15 -14.51 3.75
C THR A 96 23.21 -13.42 3.55
N ALA A 97 24.45 -13.65 3.99
CA ALA A 97 25.51 -12.65 3.84
C ALA A 97 25.77 -12.31 2.36
N GLU A 98 25.74 -13.31 1.49
CA GLU A 98 25.92 -13.16 0.04
C GLU A 98 24.79 -12.35 -0.59
N ALA A 99 23.55 -12.68 -0.26
CA ALA A 99 22.39 -11.97 -0.77
C ALA A 99 22.33 -10.51 -0.27
N ARG A 100 22.75 -10.24 0.97
CA ARG A 100 22.88 -8.85 1.47
C ARG A 100 23.93 -8.06 0.68
N ALA A 101 25.07 -8.67 0.34
CA ALA A 101 26.08 -8.02 -0.50
C ALA A 101 25.51 -7.69 -1.88
N LYS A 102 24.77 -8.63 -2.49
CA LYS A 102 24.11 -8.40 -3.78
C LYS A 102 23.08 -7.27 -3.70
N GLN A 103 22.29 -7.20 -2.63
CA GLN A 103 21.35 -6.08 -2.42
C GLN A 103 22.07 -4.73 -2.38
N GLN A 104 23.26 -4.66 -1.74
CA GLN A 104 24.04 -3.42 -1.69
C GLN A 104 24.59 -3.02 -3.07
N GLU A 105 25.05 -3.98 -3.87
CA GLU A 105 25.44 -3.75 -5.27
C GLU A 105 24.28 -3.22 -6.10
N ASN A 106 23.12 -3.86 -6.02
CA ASN A 106 21.91 -3.43 -6.71
C ASN A 106 21.54 -1.99 -6.33
N ARG A 107 21.58 -1.67 -5.02
CA ARG A 107 21.27 -0.34 -4.51
C ARG A 107 22.23 0.73 -5.04
N ALA A 108 23.50 0.42 -5.19
CA ALA A 108 24.51 1.37 -5.63
C ALA A 108 24.25 1.91 -7.03
N ASP A 109 23.61 1.12 -7.89
CA ASP A 109 23.31 1.48 -9.28
C ASP A 109 21.85 1.17 -9.67
N TRP A 110 20.93 1.44 -8.74
CA TRP A 110 19.53 1.08 -8.90
C TRP A 110 18.87 1.70 -10.16
N LEU A 111 19.24 2.92 -10.54
CA LEU A 111 18.70 3.58 -11.73
C LEU A 111 19.01 2.82 -13.02
N ALA A 112 20.22 2.21 -13.11
CA ALA A 112 20.59 1.42 -14.26
C ALA A 112 20.11 -0.04 -14.17
N LEU A 113 19.89 -0.56 -12.97
CA LEU A 113 19.65 -1.99 -12.76
C LEU A 113 18.18 -2.34 -12.46
N ASP A 114 17.42 -1.45 -11.80
CA ASP A 114 16.05 -1.76 -11.40
C ASP A 114 15.14 -1.94 -12.63
N PRO A 115 14.50 -3.11 -12.79
CA PRO A 115 13.66 -3.40 -13.95
C PRO A 115 12.44 -2.46 -14.05
N VAL A 116 11.92 -1.95 -12.93
CA VAL A 116 10.79 -1.00 -12.92
C VAL A 116 11.16 0.32 -13.61
N VAL A 117 12.40 0.80 -13.46
CA VAL A 117 12.90 1.99 -14.17
C VAL A 117 12.96 1.76 -15.68
N LYS A 118 13.13 0.51 -16.10
CA LYS A 118 13.14 0.07 -17.50
C LYS A 118 11.76 -0.35 -18.02
N CYS A 119 10.69 -0.01 -17.31
CA CYS A 119 9.31 -0.31 -17.68
C CYS A 119 8.93 -1.80 -17.70
N TYR A 120 9.70 -2.66 -17.07
CA TYR A 120 9.29 -4.04 -16.86
C TYR A 120 8.21 -4.15 -15.77
N MET A 121 7.45 -5.25 -15.77
CA MET A 121 6.46 -5.50 -14.74
C MET A 121 7.11 -5.67 -13.38
N PRO A 122 6.48 -5.16 -12.30
CA PRO A 122 7.12 -5.06 -10.99
C PRO A 122 7.27 -6.39 -10.24
N GLY A 123 6.52 -7.41 -10.62
CA GLY A 123 6.44 -8.66 -9.87
C GLY A 123 5.63 -8.55 -8.57
N ILE A 124 5.48 -9.66 -7.87
CA ILE A 124 4.77 -9.79 -6.61
C ILE A 124 5.79 -10.00 -5.49
N PRO A 125 5.69 -9.27 -4.37
CA PRO A 125 4.59 -8.42 -3.92
C PRO A 125 4.67 -6.94 -4.36
N ARG A 126 5.75 -6.50 -5.04
CA ARG A 126 6.02 -5.08 -5.35
C ARG A 126 4.86 -4.38 -6.04
N ALA A 127 4.16 -5.04 -6.96
CA ALA A 127 3.02 -4.48 -7.66
C ALA A 127 1.95 -3.89 -6.72
N THR A 128 1.76 -4.49 -5.55
CA THR A 128 0.71 -4.14 -4.60
C THR A 128 1.00 -2.85 -3.83
N TYR A 129 2.28 -2.50 -3.62
CA TYR A 129 2.66 -1.29 -2.86
C TYR A 129 3.42 -0.23 -3.69
N LEU A 130 3.43 -0.33 -5.00
CA LEU A 130 3.76 0.81 -5.85
C LEU A 130 2.75 1.94 -5.61
N PRO A 131 3.12 3.23 -5.80
CA PRO A 131 2.25 4.36 -5.55
C PRO A 131 1.14 4.54 -6.62
N PHE A 132 0.71 3.46 -7.22
CA PHE A 132 -0.31 3.39 -8.26
C PHE A 132 -1.47 2.52 -7.79
N PRO A 133 -2.72 2.83 -8.16
CA PRO A 133 -3.85 1.99 -7.82
C PRO A 133 -3.85 0.67 -8.61
N PHE A 134 -4.57 -0.30 -8.07
CA PHE A 134 -4.88 -1.55 -8.76
C PHE A 134 -6.33 -1.95 -8.51
N GLN A 135 -6.91 -2.69 -9.42
CA GLN A 135 -8.28 -3.16 -9.34
C GLN A 135 -8.34 -4.66 -9.09
N ILE A 136 -9.17 -5.06 -8.15
CA ILE A 136 -9.57 -6.45 -7.91
C ILE A 136 -10.93 -6.66 -8.54
N ILE A 137 -11.06 -7.69 -9.38
CA ILE A 137 -12.29 -8.13 -10.00
C ILE A 137 -12.46 -9.61 -9.64
N GLN A 138 -13.44 -9.89 -8.78
CA GLN A 138 -13.67 -11.21 -8.21
C GLN A 138 -14.82 -11.93 -8.95
N SER A 139 -14.58 -13.18 -9.32
CA SER A 139 -15.58 -14.11 -9.80
C SER A 139 -15.48 -15.43 -9.02
N PRO A 140 -16.42 -16.38 -9.18
CA PRO A 140 -16.37 -17.65 -8.45
C PRO A 140 -15.08 -18.45 -8.63
N ASP A 141 -14.55 -18.48 -9.87
CA ASP A 141 -13.43 -19.36 -10.25
C ASP A 141 -12.09 -18.60 -10.37
N HIS A 142 -12.13 -17.27 -10.47
CA HIS A 142 -10.95 -16.44 -10.70
C HIS A 142 -11.06 -15.10 -9.98
N VAL A 143 -9.92 -14.59 -9.59
CA VAL A 143 -9.75 -13.16 -9.27
C VAL A 143 -8.78 -12.57 -10.27
N VAL A 144 -9.20 -11.49 -10.95
CA VAL A 144 -8.31 -10.72 -11.82
C VAL A 144 -7.81 -9.53 -11.04
N MET A 145 -6.50 -9.35 -11.04
CA MET A 145 -5.86 -8.15 -10.47
C MET A 145 -5.22 -7.36 -11.60
N ALA A 146 -5.76 -6.18 -11.88
CA ALA A 146 -5.25 -5.25 -12.87
C ALA A 146 -4.53 -4.10 -12.17
N TYR A 147 -3.27 -3.88 -12.50
CA TYR A 147 -2.44 -2.83 -11.93
C TYR A 147 -2.29 -1.68 -12.92
N GLU A 148 -2.40 -0.44 -12.46
CA GLU A 148 -2.19 0.72 -13.32
C GLU A 148 -0.73 0.75 -13.83
N PHE A 149 0.24 0.52 -12.93
CA PHE A 149 1.65 0.49 -13.31
C PHE A 149 1.93 -0.60 -14.36
N ALA A 150 2.60 -0.20 -15.45
CA ALA A 150 2.99 -1.04 -16.58
C ALA A 150 1.82 -1.77 -17.27
N SER A 151 0.55 -1.37 -16.98
CA SER A 151 -0.65 -2.11 -17.40
C SER A 151 -0.56 -3.61 -17.04
N ALA A 152 0.13 -3.92 -15.94
CA ALA A 152 0.33 -5.29 -15.50
C ALA A 152 -1.00 -5.91 -15.06
N SER A 153 -1.14 -7.21 -15.26
CA SER A 153 -2.29 -7.95 -14.77
C SER A 153 -1.90 -9.37 -14.40
N ARG A 154 -2.67 -9.98 -13.52
CA ARG A 154 -2.57 -11.41 -13.22
C ARG A 154 -3.94 -12.02 -12.98
N ILE A 155 -4.05 -13.29 -13.24
CA ILE A 155 -5.21 -14.13 -12.92
C ILE A 155 -4.83 -14.98 -11.72
N VAL A 156 -5.66 -14.92 -10.68
CA VAL A 156 -5.59 -15.83 -9.54
C VAL A 156 -6.61 -16.94 -9.77
N TYR A 157 -6.13 -18.16 -9.88
CA TYR A 157 -6.97 -19.36 -10.09
C TYR A 157 -7.49 -19.83 -8.73
N MET A 158 -8.81 -19.70 -8.51
CA MET A 158 -9.42 -19.99 -7.22
C MET A 158 -9.64 -21.49 -7.02
N ASP A 159 -9.35 -21.98 -5.80
CA ASP A 159 -9.57 -23.36 -5.37
C ASP A 159 -8.95 -24.44 -6.29
N ARG A 160 -7.79 -24.10 -6.91
CA ARG A 160 -7.03 -24.98 -7.80
C ARG A 160 -5.58 -25.13 -7.35
N PRO A 161 -5.31 -25.79 -6.22
CA PRO A 161 -3.97 -25.87 -5.65
C PRO A 161 -2.96 -26.60 -6.55
N ASP A 162 -3.43 -27.57 -7.36
CA ASP A 162 -2.60 -28.38 -8.25
C ASP A 162 -2.42 -27.79 -9.66
N PHE A 163 -2.92 -26.55 -9.88
CA PHE A 163 -2.75 -25.90 -11.16
C PHE A 163 -1.33 -25.35 -11.28
N GLU A 164 -0.51 -25.99 -12.11
CA GLU A 164 0.91 -25.66 -12.29
C GLU A 164 1.11 -24.54 -13.33
N ALA A 165 2.20 -23.77 -13.13
CA ALA A 165 2.61 -22.77 -14.09
C ALA A 165 3.24 -23.45 -15.33
N PRO A 166 2.90 -23.02 -16.55
CA PRO A 166 3.54 -23.55 -17.75
C PRO A 166 4.98 -23.02 -17.94
N ILE A 167 5.26 -21.81 -17.44
CA ILE A 167 6.54 -21.11 -17.54
C ILE A 167 6.70 -20.09 -16.41
N PHE A 168 7.91 -19.64 -16.15
CA PHE A 168 8.17 -18.46 -15.31
C PHE A 168 7.63 -17.19 -15.97
N SER A 169 7.11 -16.27 -15.18
CA SER A 169 6.58 -15.00 -15.65
C SER A 169 6.91 -13.85 -14.72
N TRP A 170 6.81 -12.60 -15.21
CA TRP A 170 7.07 -11.40 -14.41
C TRP A 170 6.15 -11.27 -13.20
N MET A 171 4.87 -11.64 -13.34
CA MET A 171 3.88 -11.54 -12.27
C MET A 171 3.68 -12.86 -11.50
N GLY A 172 4.46 -13.89 -11.83
CA GLY A 172 4.34 -15.20 -11.25
C GLY A 172 3.04 -15.91 -11.59
N HIS A 173 2.87 -17.10 -11.03
CA HIS A 173 1.66 -17.90 -11.13
C HIS A 173 0.89 -17.85 -9.80
N SER A 174 -0.37 -17.43 -9.83
CA SER A 174 -1.18 -17.15 -8.64
C SER A 174 -2.32 -18.13 -8.47
N ARG A 175 -2.40 -18.79 -7.31
CA ARG A 175 -3.47 -19.71 -6.90
C ARG A 175 -4.10 -19.17 -5.62
N GLY A 176 -5.43 -19.03 -5.62
CA GLY A 176 -6.14 -18.38 -4.53
C GLY A 176 -7.14 -19.28 -3.84
N ARG A 177 -7.49 -18.91 -2.61
CA ARG A 177 -8.56 -19.50 -1.81
C ARG A 177 -9.11 -18.48 -0.83
N ILE A 178 -10.34 -18.70 -0.38
CA ILE A 178 -10.91 -17.93 0.74
C ILE A 178 -10.67 -18.69 2.03
N GLU A 179 -10.10 -18.02 3.03
CA GLU A 179 -9.92 -18.52 4.39
C GLU A 179 -10.62 -17.59 5.39
N GLY A 180 -11.83 -17.97 5.82
CA GLY A 180 -12.66 -17.10 6.65
C GLY A 180 -13.02 -15.82 5.89
N ASP A 181 -12.59 -14.68 6.40
CA ASP A 181 -12.81 -13.36 5.79
C ASP A 181 -11.59 -12.83 5.02
N SER A 182 -10.65 -13.71 4.69
CA SER A 182 -9.44 -13.35 3.96
C SER A 182 -9.38 -14.03 2.59
N LEU A 183 -8.86 -13.30 1.60
CA LEU A 183 -8.37 -13.85 0.34
C LEU A 183 -6.89 -14.19 0.53
N VAL A 184 -6.53 -15.45 0.33
CA VAL A 184 -5.15 -15.95 0.40
C VAL A 184 -4.70 -16.35 -1.00
N ILE A 185 -3.51 -15.90 -1.40
CA ILE A 185 -2.96 -16.15 -2.74
C ILE A 185 -1.53 -16.67 -2.58
N ASP A 186 -1.28 -17.88 -3.10
CA ASP A 186 0.07 -18.42 -3.21
C ASP A 186 0.62 -18.11 -4.61
N VAL A 187 1.78 -17.46 -4.64
CA VAL A 187 2.47 -17.05 -5.87
C VAL A 187 3.80 -17.79 -6.00
N SER A 188 4.03 -18.36 -7.18
CA SER A 188 5.25 -19.08 -7.53
C SER A 188 5.67 -18.76 -8.97
N ASP A 189 6.80 -19.32 -9.41
CA ASP A 189 7.27 -19.28 -10.80
C ASP A 189 7.41 -17.84 -11.35
N GLN A 190 7.90 -16.95 -10.50
CA GLN A 190 8.23 -15.57 -10.83
C GLN A 190 9.69 -15.50 -11.33
N VAL A 191 9.92 -14.75 -12.41
CA VAL A 191 11.29 -14.53 -12.91
C VAL A 191 12.16 -13.83 -11.86
N PRO A 192 13.44 -14.21 -11.72
CA PRO A 192 14.32 -13.64 -10.69
C PRO A 192 14.76 -12.20 -10.96
N ASP A 193 14.41 -11.67 -12.12
CA ASP A 193 14.77 -10.31 -12.52
C ASP A 193 13.94 -9.23 -11.82
N THR A 194 12.84 -9.60 -11.16
CA THR A 194 12.03 -8.61 -10.41
C THR A 194 12.69 -8.26 -9.08
N TRP A 195 12.53 -6.98 -8.66
CA TRP A 195 13.00 -6.50 -7.38
C TRP A 195 11.82 -6.18 -6.46
N LEU A 196 12.09 -6.08 -5.15
CA LEU A 196 11.08 -5.73 -4.16
C LEU A 196 10.91 -4.21 -4.00
N ASP A 197 11.93 -3.41 -4.32
CA ASP A 197 11.93 -1.94 -4.21
C ASP A 197 13.14 -1.31 -4.91
N HIS A 198 13.26 0.02 -4.85
CA HIS A 198 14.41 0.75 -5.41
C HIS A 198 15.69 0.63 -4.56
N ALA A 199 15.62 0.06 -3.36
CA ALA A 199 16.80 -0.19 -2.53
C ALA A 199 17.56 -1.45 -2.95
N GLY A 200 17.15 -2.10 -4.04
CA GLY A 200 17.82 -3.29 -4.57
C GLY A 200 17.47 -4.58 -3.84
N ASN A 201 16.42 -4.57 -3.01
CA ASN A 201 15.92 -5.78 -2.39
C ASN A 201 15.43 -6.73 -3.47
N HIS A 202 15.88 -7.98 -3.43
CA HIS A 202 15.75 -8.95 -4.51
C HIS A 202 15.41 -10.35 -4.00
N HIS A 203 15.18 -11.25 -4.91
CA HIS A 203 14.91 -12.67 -4.69
C HIS A 203 15.51 -13.51 -5.81
N SER A 204 15.40 -14.84 -5.72
CA SER A 204 15.73 -15.78 -6.77
C SER A 204 14.49 -16.35 -7.45
N ASP A 205 14.66 -17.27 -8.38
CA ASP A 205 13.59 -18.06 -9.01
C ASP A 205 12.92 -19.07 -8.06
N ALA A 206 13.56 -19.32 -6.89
CA ALA A 206 12.97 -20.16 -5.84
C ALA A 206 11.95 -19.43 -4.96
N LEU A 207 11.69 -18.13 -5.21
CA LEU A 207 10.73 -17.34 -4.42
C LEU A 207 9.34 -17.97 -4.39
N ARG A 208 8.80 -18.06 -3.18
CA ARG A 208 7.40 -18.33 -2.89
C ARG A 208 6.84 -17.17 -2.10
N VAL A 209 5.67 -16.67 -2.50
CA VAL A 209 4.98 -15.60 -1.78
C VAL A 209 3.59 -16.07 -1.41
N THR A 210 3.24 -16.00 -0.13
CA THR A 210 1.87 -16.18 0.32
C THR A 210 1.31 -14.81 0.70
N GLU A 211 0.40 -14.29 -0.12
CA GLU A 211 -0.29 -13.04 0.13
C GLU A 211 -1.59 -13.29 0.88
N ARG A 212 -1.94 -12.37 1.78
CA ARG A 212 -3.21 -12.37 2.52
C ARG A 212 -3.83 -10.98 2.48
N TYR A 213 -5.06 -10.90 2.03
CA TYR A 213 -5.87 -9.69 2.03
C TYR A 213 -7.00 -9.89 3.04
N THR A 214 -7.06 -9.09 4.09
CA THR A 214 -8.07 -9.19 5.15
C THR A 214 -8.78 -7.85 5.32
N HIS A 215 -10.10 -7.85 5.34
CA HIS A 215 -10.86 -6.63 5.61
C HIS A 215 -10.62 -6.13 7.04
N LEU A 216 -10.25 -4.84 7.17
CA LEU A 216 -10.27 -4.09 8.43
C LEU A 216 -11.54 -3.24 8.56
N GLY A 217 -12.29 -3.12 7.48
CA GLY A 217 -13.53 -2.37 7.33
C GLY A 217 -13.91 -2.37 5.84
N PRO A 218 -15.01 -1.72 5.44
CA PRO A 218 -15.51 -1.78 4.07
C PRO A 218 -14.54 -1.15 3.05
N ASN A 219 -13.70 -0.22 3.49
CA ASN A 219 -12.83 0.57 2.64
C ASN A 219 -11.34 0.41 2.95
N THR A 220 -10.97 -0.55 3.78
CA THR A 220 -9.58 -0.79 4.16
C THR A 220 -9.30 -2.30 4.23
N LEU A 221 -8.22 -2.73 3.58
CA LEU A 221 -7.68 -4.08 3.69
C LEU A 221 -6.34 -4.02 4.43
N MET A 222 -6.06 -5.03 5.24
CA MET A 222 -4.70 -5.37 5.61
C MET A 222 -4.13 -6.29 4.55
N TYR A 223 -3.02 -5.90 3.97
CA TYR A 223 -2.21 -6.74 3.09
C TYR A 223 -1.01 -7.25 3.84
N GLU A 224 -0.81 -8.55 3.79
CA GLU A 224 0.35 -9.24 4.34
C GLU A 224 0.94 -10.11 3.23
N ALA A 225 2.26 -10.14 3.10
CA ALA A 225 2.93 -11.05 2.19
C ALA A 225 4.09 -11.72 2.92
N THR A 226 4.04 -13.04 3.00
CA THR A 226 5.13 -13.87 3.52
C THR A 226 5.97 -14.37 2.36
N LEU A 227 7.28 -14.11 2.43
CA LEU A 227 8.25 -14.47 1.41
C LEU A 227 9.16 -15.57 1.92
N GLU A 228 9.35 -16.59 1.11
CA GLU A 228 10.26 -17.71 1.32
C GLU A 228 11.13 -17.87 0.09
N ASP A 229 12.45 -17.84 0.27
CA ASP A 229 13.44 -18.08 -0.79
C ASP A 229 14.70 -18.63 -0.16
N PRO A 230 14.92 -19.93 -0.19
CA PRO A 230 16.06 -20.58 0.48
C PRO A 230 17.43 -20.20 -0.11
N ASN A 231 17.45 -19.64 -1.32
CA ASN A 231 18.70 -19.18 -1.94
C ASN A 231 19.11 -17.78 -1.47
N VAL A 232 18.15 -17.01 -0.95
CA VAL A 232 18.35 -15.58 -0.65
C VAL A 232 18.15 -15.28 0.83
N TYR A 233 17.17 -15.91 1.48
CA TYR A 233 16.80 -15.63 2.87
C TYR A 233 17.14 -16.81 3.78
N SER A 234 17.59 -16.51 5.00
CA SER A 234 17.91 -17.51 6.03
C SER A 234 16.62 -18.07 6.70
N SER A 235 15.50 -17.38 6.56
CA SER A 235 14.17 -17.80 7.05
C SER A 235 13.08 -17.08 6.28
N ALA A 236 11.86 -17.60 6.33
CA ALA A 236 10.67 -16.87 5.89
C ALA A 236 10.53 -15.55 6.66
N TRP A 237 9.97 -14.55 6.00
CA TRP A 237 9.71 -13.24 6.59
C TRP A 237 8.45 -12.61 5.98
N THR A 238 7.86 -11.66 6.67
CA THR A 238 6.57 -11.06 6.30
C THR A 238 6.69 -9.55 6.19
N LEU A 239 6.06 -8.98 5.18
CA LEU A 239 5.76 -7.56 5.09
C LEU A 239 4.26 -7.32 5.28
N LYS A 240 3.92 -6.11 5.78
CA LYS A 240 2.55 -5.77 6.14
C LYS A 240 2.25 -4.29 5.94
N LEU A 241 1.13 -3.98 5.30
CA LEU A 241 0.66 -2.60 5.10
C LEU A 241 -0.85 -2.53 4.84
N PRO A 242 -1.51 -1.41 5.19
CA PRO A 242 -2.90 -1.20 4.84
C PRO A 242 -3.03 -0.79 3.37
N LEU A 243 -4.14 -1.24 2.75
CA LEU A 243 -4.61 -0.81 1.44
C LEU A 243 -5.91 -0.06 1.62
N TYR A 244 -6.08 1.01 0.87
CA TYR A 244 -7.24 1.88 0.94
C TYR A 244 -8.03 1.80 -0.36
N ARG A 245 -9.36 1.69 -0.24
CA ARG A 245 -10.26 1.75 -1.39
C ARG A 245 -10.30 3.18 -1.93
N ARG A 246 -10.20 3.33 -3.23
CA ARG A 246 -10.43 4.62 -3.88
C ARG A 246 -11.95 4.86 -3.96
N LEU A 247 -12.37 5.95 -3.34
CA LEU A 247 -13.79 6.33 -3.21
C LEU A 247 -14.19 7.48 -4.13
N ASP A 248 -13.29 7.92 -4.97
CA ASP A 248 -13.54 9.01 -5.91
C ASP A 248 -14.68 8.62 -6.87
N GLU A 249 -15.59 9.55 -7.15
CA GLU A 249 -16.66 9.33 -8.10
C GLU A 249 -16.10 9.01 -9.50
N ASN A 250 -16.61 7.96 -10.13
CA ASN A 250 -16.15 7.47 -11.44
C ASN A 250 -14.66 7.07 -11.49
N MET A 251 -14.08 6.66 -10.35
CA MET A 251 -12.70 6.18 -10.31
C MET A 251 -12.49 5.00 -11.27
N GLN A 252 -11.45 5.10 -12.07
CA GLN A 252 -10.97 4.04 -12.96
C GLN A 252 -9.45 4.04 -12.98
N LEU A 253 -8.84 2.93 -13.37
CA LEU A 253 -7.41 2.89 -13.63
C LEU A 253 -7.11 3.74 -14.86
N LEU A 254 -6.04 4.51 -14.78
CA LEU A 254 -5.60 5.33 -15.88
C LEU A 254 -4.77 4.53 -16.88
N GLU A 255 -4.75 4.97 -18.12
CA GLU A 255 -3.83 4.44 -19.12
C GLU A 255 -2.39 4.82 -18.74
N TYR A 256 -1.57 3.83 -18.47
CA TYR A 256 -0.19 4.02 -18.08
C TYR A 256 0.75 3.85 -19.28
N LYS A 257 1.54 4.87 -19.53
CA LYS A 257 2.64 4.81 -20.50
C LYS A 257 3.96 5.02 -19.79
N CYS A 258 4.75 3.98 -19.73
CA CYS A 258 6.12 4.09 -19.28
C CYS A 258 7.04 4.54 -20.41
N VAL A 259 7.97 5.41 -20.08
CA VAL A 259 9.11 5.75 -20.94
C VAL A 259 10.35 5.36 -20.18
N GLU A 260 11.10 4.41 -20.72
CA GLU A 260 12.33 3.92 -20.12
C GLU A 260 13.29 5.07 -19.79
N PHE A 261 13.88 5.00 -18.60
CA PHE A 261 14.84 6.00 -18.14
C PHE A 261 14.34 7.46 -18.21
N THR A 262 13.04 7.70 -18.03
CA THR A 262 12.47 9.06 -18.11
C THR A 262 13.21 10.05 -17.22
N GLU A 263 13.53 9.68 -15.99
CA GLU A 263 14.27 10.55 -15.07
C GLU A 263 15.69 10.84 -15.58
N GLU A 264 16.37 9.82 -16.14
CA GLU A 264 17.67 10.01 -16.77
C GLU A 264 17.61 10.91 -17.98
N LEU A 265 16.61 10.72 -18.84
CA LEU A 265 16.42 11.54 -20.04
C LEU A 265 16.12 13.01 -19.71
N ILE A 266 15.36 13.27 -18.66
CA ILE A 266 14.95 14.62 -18.29
C ILE A 266 15.98 15.30 -17.40
N TYR A 267 16.54 14.59 -16.42
CA TYR A 267 17.33 15.16 -15.33
C TYR A 267 18.78 14.64 -15.26
N GLY A 268 19.16 13.66 -16.07
CA GLY A 268 20.50 13.02 -16.01
C GLY A 268 21.64 14.04 -16.16
N HIS A 269 21.46 15.07 -16.99
CA HIS A 269 22.43 16.15 -17.17
C HIS A 269 22.64 17.04 -15.92
N LEU A 270 21.72 17.00 -14.95
CA LEU A 270 21.81 17.75 -13.70
C LEU A 270 22.54 16.98 -12.58
N ARG A 271 22.85 15.71 -12.78
CA ARG A 271 23.57 14.92 -11.76
C ARG A 271 24.99 15.41 -11.56
N LYS A 272 25.45 15.41 -10.29
CA LYS A 272 26.86 15.68 -10.00
C LYS A 272 27.74 14.68 -10.71
N GLY A 273 28.66 15.16 -11.54
CA GLY A 273 29.59 14.32 -12.32
C GLY A 273 29.14 14.01 -13.75
N ALA A 274 27.93 14.37 -14.17
CA ALA A 274 27.48 14.17 -15.55
C ALA A 274 28.23 15.00 -16.59
N ASN A 275 28.98 16.04 -16.16
CA ASN A 275 29.72 16.99 -17.03
C ASN A 275 31.23 16.71 -17.08
N THR A 276 31.67 15.48 -16.85
CA THR A 276 33.10 15.12 -16.88
C THR A 276 33.48 14.20 -18.05
N GLU A 277 32.77 14.31 -19.20
CA GLU A 277 33.23 13.81 -20.49
C GLU A 277 33.25 14.93 -21.54
#